data_d950077d537a0619dde976c08ef569f2
#
_entry.id   d950077d537a0619dde976c08ef569f2
#
_cell.length_a   1.000
_cell.length_b   1.000
_cell.length_c   1.000
_cell.angle_alpha   90.00
_cell.angle_beta   90.00
_cell.angle_gamma   90.00
#
_symmetry.space_group_name_H-M   'P 1'
#
loop_
_entity.id
_entity.type
_entity.pdbx_description
1 polymer ?
#
loop_
_entity_poly.entity_id
_entity_poly.type
_entity_poly.pdbx_seq_one_letter_code
_entity_poly.pdbx_strand_id
1 'polypeptide(L)'
;MINGQDIEEIDTAGLRKRISAIFQDFIKYPFTAEENITISDLENANDLHRLSKVIDDAGAAEVIDGLPHRLQTQLQKGWNGGTELSQGQWKKIAIARCLFKQSDVYLFDEPFSALDAISEQHIIKRLNLKTKMSITIFITHRYSSLRLADFILVLKDGELVESGSHQELQKAGKYYSELIKAQIEPIDHLAQLDET
;
A
#
# COMPACT_ATOMS: atom_id res chain seq x y z
N MET A 1 -5.35 -23.20 -2.25
CA MET A 1 -5.26 -23.85 -0.91
C MET A 1 -4.58 -22.89 0.07
N ILE A 2 -5.07 -22.81 1.31
CA ILE A 2 -4.46 -22.03 2.39
C ILE A 2 -4.13 -23.03 3.50
N ASN A 3 -2.85 -23.12 3.89
CA ASN A 3 -2.35 -24.09 4.89
C ASN A 3 -2.76 -25.55 4.59
N GLY A 4 -2.80 -25.93 3.30
CA GLY A 4 -3.21 -27.27 2.86
C GLY A 4 -4.71 -27.53 2.78
N GLN A 5 -5.55 -26.59 3.19
CA GLN A 5 -7.01 -26.67 3.09
C GLN A 5 -7.50 -25.97 1.81
N ASP A 6 -8.49 -26.54 1.14
CA ASP A 6 -9.10 -25.90 -0.04
C ASP A 6 -9.82 -24.62 0.37
N ILE A 7 -9.67 -23.57 -0.43
CA ILE A 7 -10.27 -22.27 -0.17
C ILE A 7 -11.81 -22.32 -0.20
N GLU A 8 -12.39 -23.25 -0.95
CA GLU A 8 -13.84 -23.48 -1.04
C GLU A 8 -14.41 -24.07 0.24
N GLU A 9 -13.57 -24.76 1.04
CA GLU A 9 -13.95 -25.38 2.32
C GLU A 9 -13.75 -24.44 3.52
N ILE A 10 -13.11 -23.27 3.30
CA ILE A 10 -12.84 -22.31 4.38
C ILE A 10 -14.04 -21.39 4.58
N ASP A 11 -14.41 -21.14 5.84
CA ASP A 11 -15.37 -20.08 6.16
C ASP A 11 -14.93 -18.72 5.60
N THR A 12 -15.69 -18.26 4.61
CA THR A 12 -15.37 -17.02 3.88
C THR A 12 -15.38 -15.80 4.79
N ALA A 13 -16.26 -15.76 5.80
CA ALA A 13 -16.33 -14.65 6.74
C ALA A 13 -15.10 -14.62 7.66
N GLY A 14 -14.69 -15.79 8.17
CA GLY A 14 -13.47 -15.95 8.94
C GLY A 14 -12.22 -15.61 8.15
N LEU A 15 -12.15 -16.05 6.89
CA LEU A 15 -11.02 -15.72 6.00
C LEU A 15 -10.93 -14.20 5.75
N ARG A 16 -12.05 -13.54 5.43
CA ARG A 16 -12.08 -12.09 5.20
C ARG A 16 -11.66 -11.28 6.43
N LYS A 17 -11.93 -11.76 7.62
CA LYS A 17 -11.46 -11.13 8.88
C LYS A 17 -9.93 -11.12 8.98
N ARG A 18 -9.25 -12.08 8.37
CA ARG A 18 -7.79 -12.24 8.40
C ARG A 18 -7.05 -11.58 7.24
N ILE A 19 -7.77 -10.93 6.32
CA ILE A 19 -7.20 -10.24 5.15
C ILE A 19 -7.54 -8.76 5.21
N SER A 20 -6.55 -7.91 5.01
CA SER A 20 -6.71 -6.47 4.74
C SER A 20 -6.26 -6.16 3.32
N ALA A 21 -6.98 -5.28 2.65
CA ALA A 21 -6.65 -4.88 1.28
C ALA A 21 -6.78 -3.37 1.07
N ILE A 22 -5.88 -2.81 0.27
CA ILE A 22 -6.03 -1.50 -0.36
C ILE A 22 -6.00 -1.73 -1.85
N PHE A 23 -7.07 -1.32 -2.53
CA PHE A 23 -7.15 -1.31 -3.98
C PHE A 23 -6.76 0.07 -4.52
N GLN A 24 -6.47 0.15 -5.81
CA GLN A 24 -6.17 1.41 -6.48
C GLN A 24 -7.30 2.42 -6.27
N ASP A 25 -8.55 1.97 -6.37
CA ASP A 25 -9.77 2.75 -6.17
C ASP A 25 -10.36 2.54 -4.76
N PHE A 26 -9.58 2.84 -3.74
CA PHE A 26 -10.06 2.73 -2.36
C PHE A 26 -11.14 3.77 -2.02
N ILE A 27 -12.06 3.38 -1.14
CA ILE A 27 -13.19 4.23 -0.74
C ILE A 27 -12.70 5.36 0.19
N LYS A 28 -13.10 6.59 -0.14
CA LYS A 28 -12.96 7.79 0.68
C LYS A 28 -14.29 8.00 1.41
N TYR A 29 -14.34 7.67 2.70
CA TYR A 29 -15.57 7.84 3.47
C TYR A 29 -15.75 9.29 3.92
N PRO A 30 -16.98 9.85 3.88
CA PRO A 30 -17.29 11.17 4.41
C PRO A 30 -17.46 11.10 5.94
N PHE A 31 -16.43 10.65 6.62
CA PHE A 31 -16.33 10.48 8.07
C PHE A 31 -15.19 11.31 8.62
N THR A 32 -15.01 11.33 9.94
CA THR A 32 -13.83 11.92 10.56
C THR A 32 -12.56 11.16 10.14
N ALA A 33 -11.39 11.76 10.35
CA ALA A 33 -10.12 11.10 10.08
C ALA A 33 -9.95 9.83 10.93
N GLU A 34 -10.39 9.87 12.20
CA GLU A 34 -10.39 8.72 13.11
C GLU A 34 -11.26 7.60 12.59
N GLU A 35 -12.53 7.89 12.30
CA GLU A 35 -13.48 6.90 11.78
C GLU A 35 -13.01 6.30 10.45
N ASN A 36 -12.40 7.09 9.58
CA ASN A 36 -11.80 6.60 8.34
C ASN A 36 -10.72 5.53 8.56
N ILE A 37 -10.00 5.59 9.67
CA ILE A 37 -8.96 4.61 10.01
C ILE A 37 -9.59 3.42 10.73
N THR A 38 -10.42 3.67 11.74
CA THR A 38 -10.92 2.64 12.67
C THR A 38 -12.05 1.79 12.12
N ILE A 39 -12.72 2.22 11.04
CA ILE A 39 -13.83 1.47 10.39
C ILE A 39 -13.44 0.05 9.95
N SER A 40 -12.15 -0.21 9.78
CA SER A 40 -11.64 -1.52 9.39
C SER A 40 -11.72 -2.57 10.51
N ASP A 41 -11.81 -2.13 11.79
CA ASP A 41 -11.93 -2.97 12.98
C ASP A 41 -12.71 -2.24 14.08
N LEU A 42 -14.04 -2.26 13.97
CA LEU A 42 -14.94 -1.53 14.86
C LEU A 42 -14.90 -2.05 16.31
N GLU A 43 -14.59 -3.33 16.51
CA GLU A 43 -14.47 -3.92 17.85
C GLU A 43 -13.34 -3.27 18.66
N ASN A 44 -12.32 -2.79 17.98
CA ASN A 44 -11.12 -2.16 18.55
C ASN A 44 -11.02 -0.65 18.24
N ALA A 45 -12.11 -0.01 17.79
CA ALA A 45 -12.09 1.40 17.37
C ALA A 45 -11.58 2.36 18.45
N ASN A 46 -11.75 2.02 19.73
CA ASN A 46 -11.30 2.83 20.88
C ASN A 46 -9.84 2.56 21.30
N ASP A 47 -9.09 1.71 20.60
CA ASP A 47 -7.69 1.47 20.90
C ASP A 47 -6.81 2.63 20.39
N LEU A 48 -6.68 3.67 21.20
CA LEU A 48 -5.92 4.89 20.87
C LEU A 48 -4.42 4.62 20.67
N HIS A 49 -3.86 3.62 21.38
CA HIS A 49 -2.46 3.25 21.21
C HIS A 49 -2.22 2.64 19.83
N ARG A 50 -3.09 1.72 19.43
CA ARG A 50 -3.07 1.13 18.08
C ARG A 50 -3.28 2.20 17.01
N LEU A 51 -4.24 3.10 17.21
CA LEU A 51 -4.54 4.19 16.29
C LEU A 51 -3.32 5.08 16.06
N SER A 52 -2.70 5.56 17.15
CA SER A 52 -1.47 6.36 17.05
C SER A 52 -0.37 5.64 16.30
N LYS A 53 -0.14 4.37 16.63
CA LYS A 53 0.90 3.57 15.99
C LYS A 53 0.67 3.38 14.49
N VAL A 54 -0.55 3.10 14.04
CA VAL A 54 -0.79 2.90 12.60
C VAL A 54 -0.76 4.21 11.82
N ILE A 55 -1.08 5.34 12.44
CA ILE A 55 -0.90 6.68 11.87
C ILE A 55 0.59 6.93 11.58
N ASP A 56 1.45 6.63 12.54
CA ASP A 56 2.90 6.75 12.36
C ASP A 56 3.43 5.77 11.31
N ASP A 57 3.02 4.50 11.35
CA ASP A 57 3.45 3.47 10.42
C ASP A 57 3.05 3.78 8.97
N ALA A 58 1.88 4.41 8.78
CA ALA A 58 1.39 4.86 7.48
C ALA A 58 1.95 6.22 7.02
N GLY A 59 2.79 6.88 7.83
CA GLY A 59 3.28 8.22 7.56
C GLY A 59 2.17 9.27 7.50
N ALA A 60 1.06 9.05 8.22
CA ALA A 60 -0.11 9.93 8.23
C ALA A 60 -0.07 11.00 9.32
N ALA A 61 0.94 11.00 10.21
CA ALA A 61 1.02 11.93 11.35
C ALA A 61 0.95 13.40 10.92
N GLU A 62 1.75 13.81 9.94
CA GLU A 62 1.73 15.19 9.41
C GLU A 62 0.39 15.55 8.78
N VAL A 63 -0.30 14.58 8.17
CA VAL A 63 -1.65 14.80 7.60
C VAL A 63 -2.62 15.11 8.73
N ILE A 64 -2.63 14.29 9.79
CA ILE A 64 -3.52 14.47 10.94
C ILE A 64 -3.22 15.78 11.68
N ASP A 65 -1.94 16.09 11.90
CA ASP A 65 -1.53 17.32 12.61
C ASP A 65 -1.88 18.59 11.82
N GLY A 66 -1.91 18.53 10.50
CA GLY A 66 -2.32 19.63 9.62
C GLY A 66 -3.85 19.84 9.52
N LEU A 67 -4.68 18.94 10.08
CA LEU A 67 -6.12 19.06 10.04
C LEU A 67 -6.64 20.01 11.13
N PRO A 68 -7.72 20.82 10.89
CA PRO A 68 -8.26 21.80 11.83
C PRO A 68 -8.62 21.23 13.22
N HIS A 69 -9.16 20.03 13.26
CA HIS A 69 -9.56 19.32 14.47
C HIS A 69 -8.85 17.96 14.59
N ARG A 70 -7.66 17.82 13.97
CA ARG A 70 -6.87 16.58 13.98
C ARG A 70 -7.74 15.36 13.61
N LEU A 71 -7.75 14.33 14.42
CA LEU A 71 -8.53 13.10 14.22
C LEU A 71 -10.04 13.31 14.09
N GLN A 72 -10.57 14.35 14.72
CA GLN A 72 -12.00 14.69 14.71
C GLN A 72 -12.41 15.55 13.51
N THR A 73 -11.47 15.85 12.61
CA THR A 73 -11.79 16.59 11.37
C THR A 73 -12.61 15.73 10.44
N GLN A 74 -13.75 16.25 10.02
CA GLN A 74 -14.58 15.66 8.96
C GLN A 74 -13.82 15.73 7.63
N LEU A 75 -13.67 14.59 6.94
CA LEU A 75 -13.04 14.54 5.62
C LEU A 75 -14.10 14.68 4.51
N GLN A 76 -13.71 15.25 3.36
CA GLN A 76 -14.51 15.67 2.21
C GLN A 76 -15.30 16.98 2.40
N LYS A 77 -15.24 17.84 1.37
CA LYS A 77 -15.83 19.20 1.35
C LYS A 77 -17.36 19.27 1.34
N GLY A 78 -18.07 18.20 1.13
CA GLY A 78 -19.54 18.19 1.08
C GLY A 78 -20.24 18.41 2.43
N TRP A 79 -19.50 18.46 3.52
CA TRP A 79 -20.03 18.60 4.88
C TRP A 79 -19.55 19.91 5.52
N ASN A 80 -20.39 20.49 6.38
CA ASN A 80 -20.07 21.75 7.08
C ASN A 80 -18.76 21.57 7.90
N GLY A 81 -17.72 22.32 7.55
CA GLY A 81 -16.38 22.19 8.17
C GLY A 81 -15.51 21.05 7.65
N GLY A 82 -15.93 20.35 6.60
CA GLY A 82 -15.17 19.25 6.01
C GLY A 82 -13.91 19.72 5.27
N THR A 83 -12.84 18.98 5.42
CA THR A 83 -11.54 19.23 4.78
C THR A 83 -11.29 18.22 3.66
N GLU A 84 -10.87 18.71 2.48
CA GLU A 84 -10.45 17.84 1.39
C GLU A 84 -8.97 17.51 1.51
N LEU A 85 -8.64 16.24 1.35
CA LEU A 85 -7.28 15.75 1.32
C LEU A 85 -6.78 15.57 -0.12
N SER A 86 -5.48 15.79 -0.34
CA SER A 86 -4.83 15.39 -1.58
C SER A 86 -4.87 13.87 -1.76
N GLN A 87 -4.66 13.39 -2.98
CA GLN A 87 -4.63 11.94 -3.27
C GLN A 87 -3.57 11.21 -2.43
N GLY A 88 -2.38 11.80 -2.25
CA GLY A 88 -1.32 11.23 -1.42
C GLY A 88 -1.68 11.19 0.07
N GLN A 89 -2.35 12.23 0.58
CA GLN A 89 -2.84 12.26 1.95
C GLN A 89 -3.92 11.18 2.19
N TRP A 90 -4.86 11.04 1.25
CA TRP A 90 -5.86 9.97 1.29
C TRP A 90 -5.24 8.57 1.25
N LYS A 91 -4.17 8.37 0.46
CA LYS A 91 -3.43 7.09 0.45
C LYS A 91 -2.84 6.77 1.83
N LYS A 92 -2.24 7.75 2.53
CA LYS A 92 -1.73 7.56 3.89
C LYS A 92 -2.83 7.15 4.88
N ILE A 93 -4.01 7.78 4.81
CA ILE A 93 -5.18 7.39 5.62
C ILE A 93 -5.65 5.97 5.28
N ALA A 94 -5.71 5.60 4.00
CA ALA A 94 -6.10 4.26 3.57
C ALA A 94 -5.09 3.19 4.02
N ILE A 95 -3.78 3.48 4.01
CA ILE A 95 -2.75 2.61 4.56
C ILE A 95 -2.94 2.43 6.07
N ALA A 96 -3.17 3.52 6.84
CA ALA A 96 -3.45 3.45 8.26
C ALA A 96 -4.68 2.59 8.56
N ARG A 97 -5.77 2.75 7.79
CA ARG A 97 -6.99 1.91 7.85
C ARG A 97 -6.65 0.43 7.65
N CYS A 98 -5.89 0.10 6.62
CA CYS A 98 -5.51 -1.27 6.31
C CYS A 98 -4.70 -1.90 7.46
N LEU A 99 -3.77 -1.14 8.05
CA LEU A 99 -2.92 -1.60 9.16
C LEU A 99 -3.67 -1.69 10.49
N PHE A 100 -4.74 -0.93 10.68
CA PHE A 100 -5.50 -0.91 11.93
C PHE A 100 -6.17 -2.26 12.21
N LYS A 101 -6.62 -2.97 11.18
CA LYS A 101 -7.29 -4.26 11.28
C LYS A 101 -6.41 -5.41 11.82
N GLN A 102 -5.07 -5.32 11.76
CA GLN A 102 -4.15 -6.40 12.18
C GLN A 102 -4.44 -7.77 11.54
N SER A 103 -4.20 -7.85 10.25
CA SER A 103 -4.49 -9.05 9.46
C SER A 103 -3.27 -9.97 9.30
N ASP A 104 -3.50 -11.25 8.97
CA ASP A 104 -2.44 -12.20 8.62
C ASP A 104 -1.95 -12.01 7.19
N VAL A 105 -2.81 -11.46 6.32
CA VAL A 105 -2.49 -11.18 4.92
C VAL A 105 -2.85 -9.73 4.61
N TYR A 106 -1.89 -9.01 4.03
CA TYR A 106 -2.07 -7.66 3.51
C TYR A 106 -1.91 -7.65 2.00
N LEU A 107 -2.90 -7.10 1.30
CA LEU A 107 -2.89 -6.90 -0.14
C LEU A 107 -2.81 -5.40 -0.44
N PHE A 108 -1.78 -4.99 -1.15
CA PHE A 108 -1.56 -3.61 -1.52
C PHE A 108 -1.51 -3.50 -3.05
N ASP A 109 -2.53 -2.89 -3.63
CA ASP A 109 -2.60 -2.63 -5.08
C ASP A 109 -2.24 -1.17 -5.34
N GLU A 110 -1.06 -0.94 -5.90
CA GLU A 110 -0.48 0.39 -6.18
C GLU A 110 -0.59 1.36 -4.99
N PRO A 111 -0.21 0.98 -3.76
CA PRO A 111 -0.46 1.78 -2.56
C PRO A 111 0.30 3.10 -2.55
N PHE A 112 1.39 3.20 -3.31
CA PHE A 112 2.30 4.34 -3.30
C PHE A 112 2.19 5.24 -4.53
N SER A 113 1.23 5.01 -5.44
CA SER A 113 1.13 5.69 -6.75
C SER A 113 1.05 7.22 -6.68
N ALA A 114 0.59 7.80 -5.56
CA ALA A 114 0.49 9.24 -5.36
C ALA A 114 1.45 9.78 -4.28
N LEU A 115 2.44 8.99 -3.87
CA LEU A 115 3.42 9.38 -2.87
C LEU A 115 4.76 9.70 -3.51
N ASP A 116 5.49 10.63 -2.88
CA ASP A 116 6.89 10.89 -3.20
C ASP A 116 7.79 9.73 -2.76
N ALA A 117 8.98 9.62 -3.35
CA ALA A 117 9.90 8.51 -3.12
C ALA A 117 10.38 8.40 -1.65
N ILE A 118 10.48 9.53 -0.94
CA ILE A 118 10.93 9.55 0.47
C ILE A 118 9.83 8.99 1.36
N SER A 119 8.59 9.48 1.19
CA SER A 119 7.41 8.98 1.90
C SER A 119 7.20 7.49 1.67
N GLU A 120 7.32 7.04 0.41
CA GLU A 120 7.23 5.63 0.05
C GLU A 120 8.24 4.77 0.81
N GLN A 121 9.53 5.13 0.75
CA GLN A 121 10.59 4.36 1.43
C GLN A 121 10.38 4.29 2.95
N HIS A 122 9.93 5.37 3.57
CA HIS A 122 9.63 5.39 5.00
C HIS A 122 8.49 4.44 5.35
N ILE A 123 7.39 4.48 4.58
CA ILE A 123 6.24 3.61 4.81
C ILE A 123 6.62 2.14 4.60
N ILE A 124 7.33 1.79 3.52
CA ILE A 124 7.74 0.41 3.25
C ILE A 124 8.62 -0.14 4.38
N LYS A 125 9.60 0.63 4.88
CA LYS A 125 10.43 0.21 6.02
C LYS A 125 9.59 -0.10 7.27
N ARG A 126 8.60 0.73 7.57
CA ARG A 126 7.70 0.54 8.72
C ARG A 126 6.76 -0.64 8.51
N LEU A 127 6.22 -0.83 7.31
CA LEU A 127 5.41 -1.97 6.93
C LEU A 127 6.18 -3.28 7.12
N ASN A 128 7.41 -3.38 6.63
CA ASN A 128 8.24 -4.58 6.77
C ASN A 128 8.51 -4.94 8.24
N LEU A 129 8.66 -3.94 9.13
CA LEU A 129 8.82 -4.18 10.56
C LEU A 129 7.52 -4.68 11.20
N LYS A 130 6.37 -4.16 10.78
CA LYS A 130 5.06 -4.49 11.36
C LYS A 130 4.53 -5.83 10.87
N THR A 131 4.76 -6.17 9.60
CA THR A 131 4.16 -7.33 8.95
C THR A 131 5.06 -8.57 8.95
N LYS A 132 6.12 -8.60 9.74
CA LYS A 132 7.08 -9.73 9.82
C LYS A 132 6.46 -11.11 10.03
N MET A 133 5.31 -11.16 10.70
CA MET A 133 4.56 -12.39 10.97
C MET A 133 3.35 -12.56 10.05
N SER A 134 3.25 -11.74 9.02
CA SER A 134 2.14 -11.71 8.07
C SER A 134 2.65 -11.87 6.65
N ILE A 135 1.79 -12.31 5.75
CA ILE A 135 2.07 -12.30 4.31
C ILE A 135 1.69 -10.93 3.77
N THR A 136 2.63 -10.26 3.12
CA THR A 136 2.36 -8.98 2.45
C THR A 136 2.56 -9.12 0.96
N ILE A 137 1.52 -8.84 0.19
CA ILE A 137 1.53 -8.90 -1.26
C ILE A 137 1.39 -7.47 -1.80
N PHE A 138 2.39 -7.02 -2.55
CA PHE A 138 2.36 -5.76 -3.27
C PHE A 138 2.16 -6.01 -4.76
N ILE A 139 1.15 -5.36 -5.34
CA ILE A 139 1.03 -5.22 -6.79
C ILE A 139 1.60 -3.83 -7.10
N THR A 140 2.71 -3.79 -7.81
CA THR A 140 3.39 -2.53 -8.10
C THR A 140 4.31 -2.66 -9.31
N HIS A 141 4.50 -1.56 -10.00
CA HIS A 141 5.53 -1.42 -11.04
C HIS A 141 6.73 -0.60 -10.54
N ARG A 142 6.76 -0.14 -9.27
CA ARG A 142 7.80 0.75 -8.76
C ARG A 142 9.04 -0.02 -8.28
N TYR A 143 10.20 0.34 -8.82
CA TYR A 143 11.49 -0.29 -8.49
C TYR A 143 11.83 -0.24 -7.00
N SER A 144 11.53 0.88 -6.32
CA SER A 144 11.73 1.06 -4.88
C SER A 144 11.08 -0.02 -4.03
N SER A 145 9.85 -0.41 -4.38
CA SER A 145 9.09 -1.46 -3.71
C SER A 145 9.64 -2.86 -4.03
N LEU A 146 9.99 -3.12 -5.31
CA LEU A 146 10.46 -4.41 -5.78
C LEU A 146 11.78 -4.84 -5.11
N ARG A 147 12.68 -3.90 -4.83
CA ARG A 147 13.96 -4.19 -4.16
C ARG A 147 13.81 -4.73 -2.74
N LEU A 148 12.69 -4.49 -2.11
CA LEU A 148 12.43 -4.83 -0.70
C LEU A 148 11.57 -6.09 -0.55
N ALA A 149 11.09 -6.65 -1.67
CA ALA A 149 10.34 -7.90 -1.67
C ALA A 149 11.26 -9.11 -1.45
N ASP A 150 10.81 -10.04 -0.62
CA ASP A 150 11.50 -11.32 -0.43
C ASP A 150 11.38 -12.20 -1.68
N PHE A 151 10.26 -12.11 -2.36
CA PHE A 151 9.95 -12.89 -3.55
C PHE A 151 9.10 -12.08 -4.54
N ILE A 152 9.41 -12.19 -5.82
CA ILE A 152 8.76 -11.46 -6.90
C ILE A 152 8.14 -12.45 -7.88
N LEU A 153 6.89 -12.18 -8.26
CA LEU A 153 6.20 -12.84 -9.37
C LEU A 153 6.05 -11.83 -10.51
N VAL A 154 6.58 -12.16 -11.68
CA VAL A 154 6.51 -11.30 -12.86
C VAL A 154 5.43 -11.82 -13.79
N LEU A 155 4.42 -11.01 -14.02
CA LEU A 155 3.30 -11.32 -14.90
C LEU A 155 3.45 -10.56 -16.23
N LYS A 156 3.19 -11.25 -17.33
CA LYS A 156 3.10 -10.68 -18.67
C LYS A 156 1.91 -11.28 -19.39
N ASP A 157 1.05 -10.45 -19.93
CA ASP A 157 -0.16 -10.86 -20.67
C ASP A 157 -1.05 -11.85 -19.89
N GLY A 158 -1.09 -11.72 -18.56
CA GLY A 158 -1.86 -12.58 -17.66
C GLY A 158 -1.16 -13.89 -17.27
N GLU A 159 0.04 -14.15 -17.76
CA GLU A 159 0.82 -15.36 -17.47
C GLU A 159 2.01 -15.06 -16.56
N LEU A 160 2.35 -16.00 -15.69
CA LEU A 160 3.56 -15.96 -14.86
C LEU A 160 4.77 -16.31 -15.74
N VAL A 161 5.63 -15.33 -16.04
CA VAL A 161 6.80 -15.51 -16.90
C VAL A 161 8.11 -15.69 -16.15
N GLU A 162 8.25 -15.07 -14.97
CA GLU A 162 9.44 -15.19 -14.13
C GLU A 162 9.05 -15.15 -12.66
N SER A 163 9.86 -15.77 -11.80
CA SER A 163 9.71 -15.68 -10.35
C SER A 163 11.06 -15.85 -9.65
N GLY A 164 11.25 -15.19 -8.51
CA GLY A 164 12.48 -15.26 -7.71
C GLY A 164 12.71 -13.99 -6.90
N SER A 165 13.87 -13.89 -6.27
CA SER A 165 14.31 -12.67 -5.60
C SER A 165 14.71 -11.59 -6.62
N HIS A 166 14.75 -10.35 -6.19
CA HIS A 166 15.23 -9.22 -7.00
C HIS A 166 16.61 -9.51 -7.63
N GLN A 167 17.53 -10.07 -6.85
CA GLN A 167 18.90 -10.34 -7.31
C GLN A 167 18.95 -11.45 -8.37
N GLU A 168 18.19 -12.53 -8.19
CA GLU A 168 18.11 -13.64 -9.15
C GLU A 168 17.52 -13.18 -10.47
N LEU A 169 16.41 -12.45 -10.45
CA LEU A 169 15.74 -11.94 -11.63
C LEU A 169 16.58 -10.91 -12.39
N GLN A 170 17.28 -10.04 -11.65
CA GLN A 170 18.19 -9.08 -12.27
C GLN A 170 19.38 -9.78 -12.96
N LYS A 171 19.96 -10.80 -12.32
CA LYS A 171 21.07 -11.58 -12.87
C LYS A 171 20.65 -12.44 -14.08
N ALA A 172 19.40 -12.89 -14.12
CA ALA A 172 18.86 -13.66 -15.24
C ALA A 172 18.79 -12.85 -16.54
N GLY A 173 18.73 -11.51 -16.47
CA GLY A 173 18.80 -10.62 -17.63
C GLY A 173 17.61 -10.74 -18.60
N LYS A 174 16.45 -11.21 -18.10
CA LYS A 174 15.25 -11.44 -18.90
C LYS A 174 14.26 -10.26 -18.77
N TYR A 175 12.98 -10.52 -18.97
CA TYR A 175 11.91 -9.51 -18.99
C TYR A 175 11.87 -8.61 -17.75
N TYR A 176 12.04 -9.18 -16.55
CA TYR A 176 12.17 -8.38 -15.31
C TYR A 176 13.30 -7.35 -15.39
N SER A 177 14.47 -7.79 -15.86
CA SER A 177 15.64 -6.91 -15.97
C SER A 177 15.40 -5.78 -16.98
N GLU A 178 14.69 -6.04 -18.08
CA GLU A 178 14.30 -5.04 -19.07
C GLU A 178 13.35 -4.00 -18.46
N LEU A 179 12.32 -4.45 -17.72
CA LEU A 179 11.38 -3.57 -17.03
C LEU A 179 12.09 -2.64 -16.04
N ILE A 180 13.04 -3.17 -15.26
CA ILE A 180 13.79 -2.38 -14.29
C ILE A 180 14.71 -1.36 -14.97
N LYS A 181 15.41 -1.74 -16.04
CA LYS A 181 16.24 -0.81 -16.82
C LYS A 181 15.43 0.36 -17.37
N ALA A 182 14.26 0.07 -17.95
CA ALA A 182 13.37 1.10 -18.47
C ALA A 182 12.86 2.10 -17.42
N GLN A 183 12.89 1.73 -16.13
CA GLN A 183 12.51 2.64 -15.03
C GLN A 183 13.67 3.44 -14.46
N ILE A 184 14.89 2.90 -14.52
CA ILE A 184 16.10 3.50 -13.93
C ILE A 184 16.78 4.42 -14.94
N GLU A 185 16.76 4.07 -16.21
CA GLU A 185 17.29 4.91 -17.28
C GLU A 185 16.26 6.02 -17.59
N PRO A 186 16.49 7.27 -17.20
CA PRO A 186 15.67 8.37 -17.67
C PRO A 186 15.75 8.43 -19.20
N ILE A 187 14.71 8.90 -19.83
CA ILE A 187 14.50 9.05 -21.27
C ILE A 187 15.55 10.01 -21.89
N ASP A 188 16.82 9.69 -21.79
CA ASP A 188 17.90 10.43 -22.46
C ASP A 188 17.96 10.13 -23.97
N HIS A 189 17.20 9.14 -24.45
CA HIS A 189 17.20 8.80 -25.88
C HIS A 189 16.23 9.60 -26.75
N LEU A 190 15.33 10.41 -26.18
CA LEU A 190 14.44 11.27 -26.99
C LEU A 190 15.08 12.59 -27.42
N ALA A 191 16.18 12.99 -26.79
CA ALA A 191 16.91 14.23 -27.16
C ALA A 191 17.86 14.08 -28.35
N GLN A 192 18.10 12.87 -28.85
CA GLN A 192 19.01 12.63 -29.99
C GLN A 192 18.33 12.45 -31.34
N LEU A 193 16.99 12.48 -31.39
CA LEU A 193 16.25 12.31 -32.65
C LEU A 193 15.77 13.64 -33.28
N ASP A 194 15.96 14.79 -32.62
CA ASP A 194 15.60 16.10 -33.14
C ASP A 194 16.77 16.88 -33.77
N GLU A 195 17.95 16.28 -33.93
CA GLU A 195 19.14 16.91 -34.58
C GLU A 195 19.56 16.20 -35.89
N THR A 196 18.61 15.66 -36.68
CA THR A 196 18.93 15.21 -38.06
C THR A 196 17.89 15.67 -39.06
#